data_9adf0c5758d1f7e4bb8db2abaaa18f98
#
_entry.id   9adf0c5758d1f7e4bb8db2abaaa18f98
#
_cell.length_a   1.000
_cell.length_b   1.000
_cell.length_c   1.000
_cell.angle_alpha   90.00
_cell.angle_beta   90.00
_cell.angle_gamma   90.00
#
_symmetry.space_group_name_H-M   'P 1'
#
loop_
_entity.id
_entity.type
_entity.pdbx_description
1 polymer ?
#
loop_
_entity_poly.entity_id
_entity_poly.type
_entity_poly.pdbx_seq_one_letter_code
_entity_poly.pdbx_strand_id
1 'polypeptide(L)'
;KSLNQVGNRGTNYPNMVYELTGTRTFINGGKEQTMSLSGGDVKIILFDENGKEAYSVSLVGELDFSSGTIEELTQTVQDWLQNAVDGPHLTTSSVGIDLDGHLKIDLGTGEYSIAFRDETSVLEGSDATQVSIAFDADANGTADRTFAGFSSFFGLNDLIISSANESVYDSDIVSAGSLIGIRGTTTLHFSDTQHGLNFGSVDVSATDTIKSIAEKINSTMVDESGNQTVRAEIVKEGSGYRLRIINQDGYQMELTETTQALPNGGQSGSVLERLGLQTSHAGYAAGLSIRSDVAKTPALLNTGKVQYSMESGEYYLSEKDNSLSNDYAALFTGNIGFNAAGSFSKVSSTLSGYASSVVSGLATRLSDAKASYSYQSDLVSTLYKKEQEVSGVDLDEELSMMLMDERTYSEAAKV
;
A
#
# COMPACT_ATOMS: atom_id res chain seq x y z
N LYS A 1 2.37 5.43 -13.88
CA LYS A 1 1.91 4.62 -15.04
C LYS A 1 2.19 3.18 -14.68
N SER A 2 1.18 2.35 -14.53
CA SER A 2 1.37 0.92 -14.46
C SER A 2 1.68 0.40 -15.87
N LEU A 3 2.67 -0.47 -15.97
CA LEU A 3 3.01 -1.16 -17.20
C LEU A 3 2.27 -2.49 -17.16
N ASN A 4 1.22 -2.63 -17.94
CA ASN A 4 0.32 -3.77 -17.91
C ASN A 4 0.68 -4.87 -18.91
N GLN A 5 1.89 -4.87 -19.43
CA GLN A 5 2.40 -5.89 -20.33
C GLN A 5 3.65 -6.54 -19.72
N VAL A 6 3.65 -7.85 -19.68
CA VAL A 6 4.83 -8.66 -19.32
C VAL A 6 5.22 -9.41 -20.59
N GLY A 7 6.38 -9.09 -21.11
CA GLY A 7 6.97 -9.81 -22.22
C GLY A 7 8.21 -10.56 -21.80
N ASN A 8 8.99 -10.98 -22.75
CA ASN A 8 10.29 -11.57 -22.54
C ASN A 8 11.16 -10.61 -21.70
N ARG A 9 11.55 -11.02 -20.51
CA ARG A 9 12.47 -10.31 -19.63
C ARG A 9 13.91 -10.59 -20.03
N GLY A 10 14.31 -10.14 -21.14
CA GLY A 10 15.65 -10.33 -21.63
C GLY A 10 15.81 -9.74 -23.00
N THR A 11 17.00 -9.37 -23.35
CA THR A 11 17.33 -8.80 -24.66
C THR A 11 17.64 -9.84 -25.70
N ASN A 12 17.82 -11.09 -25.26
CA ASN A 12 18.18 -12.19 -26.16
C ASN A 12 17.14 -13.29 -26.05
N TYR A 13 16.51 -13.60 -27.15
CA TYR A 13 15.57 -14.71 -27.25
C TYR A 13 16.10 -16.07 -26.78
N PRO A 14 17.39 -16.38 -26.84
CA PRO A 14 17.92 -17.61 -26.25
C PRO A 14 17.72 -17.73 -24.72
N ASN A 15 17.49 -16.60 -24.05
CA ASN A 15 17.21 -16.52 -22.61
C ASN A 15 15.74 -16.20 -22.35
N MET A 16 14.84 -16.92 -23.01
CA MET A 16 13.40 -16.70 -22.87
C MET A 16 12.94 -16.89 -21.44
N VAL A 17 12.01 -16.04 -21.00
CA VAL A 17 11.41 -16.17 -19.69
C VAL A 17 10.28 -17.17 -19.78
N TYR A 18 10.53 -18.35 -19.27
CA TYR A 18 9.55 -19.42 -19.14
C TYR A 18 8.95 -19.50 -17.73
N GLU A 19 9.45 -18.71 -16.80
CA GLU A 19 8.98 -18.62 -15.43
C GLU A 19 8.67 -17.17 -15.06
N LEU A 20 7.43 -16.91 -14.61
CA LEU A 20 6.97 -15.61 -14.11
C LEU A 20 6.50 -15.76 -12.68
N THR A 21 6.86 -14.80 -11.84
CA THR A 21 6.36 -14.73 -10.48
C THR A 21 5.82 -13.32 -10.24
N GLY A 22 4.62 -13.21 -9.70
CA GLY A 22 4.03 -11.95 -9.26
C GLY A 22 4.64 -11.46 -7.95
N THR A 23 4.32 -10.24 -7.56
CA THR A 23 4.72 -9.66 -6.28
C THR A 23 3.55 -9.50 -5.31
N ARG A 24 2.31 -9.60 -5.80
CA ARG A 24 1.12 -9.58 -4.95
C ARG A 24 0.96 -10.91 -4.24
N THR A 25 0.65 -10.83 -2.95
CA THR A 25 0.39 -11.99 -2.10
C THR A 25 -1.09 -12.33 -2.10
N PHE A 26 -1.41 -13.60 -2.23
CA PHE A 26 -2.75 -14.18 -2.14
C PHE A 26 -2.80 -15.21 -1.01
N ILE A 27 -3.97 -15.32 -0.38
CA ILE A 27 -4.17 -16.13 0.81
C ILE A 27 -4.70 -17.50 0.40
N ASN A 28 -4.36 -18.53 1.18
CA ASN A 28 -4.88 -19.88 1.03
C ASN A 28 -4.88 -20.39 -0.42
N GLY A 29 -3.81 -20.08 -1.18
CA GLY A 29 -3.72 -20.45 -2.60
C GLY A 29 -4.71 -19.71 -3.51
N GLY A 30 -5.30 -18.60 -3.06
CA GLY A 30 -6.29 -17.83 -3.81
C GLY A 30 -7.69 -18.44 -3.85
N LYS A 31 -8.00 -19.36 -2.94
CA LYS A 31 -9.29 -20.11 -2.91
C LYS A 31 -10.47 -19.30 -2.45
N GLU A 32 -10.21 -18.35 -1.55
CA GLU A 32 -11.23 -17.54 -0.89
C GLU A 32 -11.24 -16.09 -1.37
N GLN A 33 -10.40 -15.76 -2.34
CA GLN A 33 -10.30 -14.44 -2.91
C GLN A 33 -10.81 -14.46 -4.34
N THR A 34 -11.72 -13.56 -4.66
CA THR A 34 -12.30 -13.48 -5.99
C THR A 34 -11.90 -12.22 -6.74
N MET A 35 -11.91 -12.34 -8.04
CA MET A 35 -11.71 -11.20 -8.93
C MET A 35 -12.71 -11.20 -10.07
N SER A 36 -13.03 -10.02 -10.58
CA SER A 36 -13.81 -9.88 -11.81
C SER A 36 -13.16 -8.87 -12.75
N LEU A 37 -13.16 -9.19 -14.04
CA LEU A 37 -12.61 -8.41 -15.13
C LEU A 37 -13.71 -7.58 -15.79
N SER A 38 -13.42 -6.33 -16.12
CA SER A 38 -14.33 -5.46 -16.86
C SER A 38 -13.57 -4.44 -17.71
N GLY A 39 -14.25 -3.88 -18.70
CA GLY A 39 -13.69 -2.83 -19.54
C GLY A 39 -12.72 -3.30 -20.64
N GLY A 40 -12.57 -4.61 -20.82
CA GLY A 40 -11.67 -5.20 -21.81
C GLY A 40 -11.44 -6.68 -21.58
N ASP A 41 -10.45 -7.22 -22.24
CA ASP A 41 -10.00 -8.60 -22.17
C ASP A 41 -8.50 -8.68 -21.85
N VAL A 42 -8.00 -9.85 -21.57
CA VAL A 42 -6.57 -10.13 -21.35
C VAL A 42 -6.15 -11.20 -22.35
N LYS A 43 -5.24 -10.85 -23.26
CA LYS A 43 -4.58 -11.83 -24.13
C LYS A 43 -3.40 -12.46 -23.39
N ILE A 44 -3.36 -13.78 -23.39
CA ILE A 44 -2.23 -14.59 -22.97
C ILE A 44 -1.52 -15.02 -24.25
N ILE A 45 -0.24 -14.71 -24.39
CA ILE A 45 0.51 -14.90 -25.62
C ILE A 45 1.79 -15.67 -25.33
N LEU A 46 2.03 -16.72 -26.08
CA LEU A 46 3.31 -17.44 -26.08
C LEU A 46 4.10 -17.09 -27.33
N PHE A 47 5.34 -16.69 -27.14
CA PHE A 47 6.27 -16.37 -28.21
C PHE A 47 7.34 -17.46 -28.35
N ASP A 48 7.69 -17.78 -29.60
CA ASP A 48 8.80 -18.66 -29.94
C ASP A 48 10.17 -18.00 -29.70
N GLU A 49 11.24 -18.72 -29.98
CA GLU A 49 12.63 -18.25 -29.84
C GLU A 49 12.97 -17.03 -30.72
N ASN A 50 12.17 -16.74 -31.75
CA ASN A 50 12.32 -15.59 -32.63
C ASN A 50 11.44 -14.39 -32.21
N GLY A 51 10.70 -14.52 -31.12
CA GLY A 51 9.76 -13.50 -30.66
C GLY A 51 8.49 -13.42 -31.49
N LYS A 52 8.19 -14.46 -32.27
CA LYS A 52 6.96 -14.58 -33.05
C LYS A 52 5.89 -15.26 -32.20
N GLU A 53 4.65 -14.82 -32.33
CA GLU A 53 3.50 -15.49 -31.72
C GLU A 53 3.41 -16.94 -32.17
N ALA A 54 3.47 -17.85 -31.20
CA ALA A 54 3.27 -19.28 -31.41
C ALA A 54 1.84 -19.68 -31.03
N TYR A 55 1.33 -19.15 -29.90
CA TYR A 55 -0.01 -19.38 -29.41
C TYR A 55 -0.52 -18.11 -28.74
N SER A 56 -1.81 -17.87 -28.84
CA SER A 56 -2.48 -16.83 -28.03
C SER A 56 -3.90 -17.25 -27.68
N VAL A 57 -4.41 -16.73 -26.59
CA VAL A 57 -5.77 -16.96 -26.13
C VAL A 57 -6.31 -15.77 -25.39
N SER A 58 -7.58 -15.52 -25.49
CA SER A 58 -8.32 -14.50 -24.78
C SER A 58 -8.88 -15.06 -23.48
N LEU A 59 -8.57 -14.43 -22.37
CA LEU A 59 -9.00 -14.92 -21.05
C LEU A 59 -10.51 -14.84 -20.88
N VAL A 60 -11.13 -13.73 -21.31
CA VAL A 60 -12.58 -13.55 -21.20
C VAL A 60 -13.29 -14.15 -22.42
N GLY A 61 -12.80 -13.87 -23.63
CA GLY A 61 -13.52 -14.23 -24.87
C GLY A 61 -13.44 -15.70 -25.25
N GLU A 62 -12.32 -16.37 -24.94
CA GLU A 62 -12.04 -17.76 -25.37
C GLU A 62 -11.99 -18.74 -24.22
N LEU A 63 -11.45 -18.33 -23.06
CA LEU A 63 -11.40 -19.17 -21.86
C LEU A 63 -12.58 -18.96 -20.91
N ASP A 64 -13.48 -18.05 -21.24
CA ASP A 64 -14.72 -17.75 -20.50
C ASP A 64 -14.48 -17.40 -19.02
N PHE A 65 -13.32 -16.82 -18.71
CA PHE A 65 -13.01 -16.34 -17.37
C PHE A 65 -13.19 -14.83 -17.27
N SER A 66 -14.36 -14.40 -16.86
CA SER A 66 -14.65 -12.99 -16.57
C SER A 66 -14.67 -12.69 -15.04
N SER A 67 -14.95 -13.72 -14.23
CA SER A 67 -14.95 -13.61 -12.76
C SER A 67 -14.79 -15.00 -12.13
N GLY A 68 -14.18 -15.04 -10.95
CA GLY A 68 -13.95 -16.27 -10.20
C GLY A 68 -12.90 -16.10 -9.13
N THR A 69 -12.52 -17.17 -8.46
CA THR A 69 -11.42 -17.17 -7.51
C THR A 69 -10.07 -17.08 -8.23
N ILE A 70 -9.07 -16.67 -7.49
CA ILE A 70 -7.68 -16.64 -8.03
C ILE A 70 -7.23 -18.08 -8.36
N GLU A 71 -7.66 -19.10 -7.58
CA GLU A 71 -7.41 -20.51 -7.89
C GLU A 71 -8.03 -20.91 -9.21
N GLU A 72 -9.32 -20.57 -9.46
CA GLU A 72 -10.00 -20.85 -10.73
C GLU A 72 -9.33 -20.20 -11.92
N LEU A 73 -8.85 -18.95 -11.79
CA LEU A 73 -8.04 -18.31 -12.82
C LEU A 73 -6.79 -19.13 -13.13
N THR A 74 -6.03 -19.48 -12.10
CA THR A 74 -4.78 -20.24 -12.30
C THR A 74 -5.04 -21.59 -12.94
N GLN A 75 -6.13 -22.27 -12.54
CA GLN A 75 -6.55 -23.54 -13.14
C GLN A 75 -6.94 -23.37 -14.61
N THR A 76 -7.70 -22.33 -14.93
CA THR A 76 -8.10 -22.02 -16.30
C THR A 76 -6.89 -21.81 -17.22
N VAL A 77 -5.90 -21.05 -16.77
CA VAL A 77 -4.64 -20.84 -17.51
C VAL A 77 -3.84 -22.14 -17.62
N GLN A 78 -3.76 -22.92 -16.55
CA GLN A 78 -3.10 -24.21 -16.52
C GLN A 78 -3.71 -25.19 -17.53
N ASP A 79 -5.05 -25.26 -17.57
CA ASP A 79 -5.78 -26.16 -18.45
C ASP A 79 -5.57 -25.76 -19.94
N TRP A 80 -5.53 -24.47 -20.24
CA TRP A 80 -5.17 -24.03 -21.58
C TRP A 80 -3.74 -24.42 -21.97
N LEU A 81 -2.79 -24.22 -21.09
CA LEU A 81 -1.39 -24.57 -21.36
C LEU A 81 -1.20 -26.07 -21.62
N GLN A 82 -1.94 -26.92 -20.91
CA GLN A 82 -1.72 -28.37 -20.93
C GLN A 82 -2.69 -29.12 -21.85
N ASN A 83 -3.97 -28.73 -21.86
CA ASN A 83 -5.04 -29.60 -22.33
C ASN A 83 -5.85 -29.02 -23.50
N ALA A 84 -5.74 -27.73 -23.83
CA ALA A 84 -6.54 -27.13 -24.89
C ALA A 84 -6.21 -27.72 -26.26
N VAL A 85 -7.25 -27.99 -27.10
CA VAL A 85 -7.09 -28.64 -28.40
C VAL A 85 -6.18 -27.84 -29.34
N ASP A 86 -6.35 -26.50 -29.34
CA ASP A 86 -5.52 -25.57 -30.12
C ASP A 86 -4.45 -24.89 -29.25
N GLY A 87 -4.12 -25.49 -28.10
CA GLY A 87 -3.16 -24.96 -27.14
C GLY A 87 -1.74 -25.50 -27.34
N PRO A 88 -0.81 -25.02 -26.50
CA PRO A 88 0.62 -25.38 -26.64
C PRO A 88 0.98 -26.78 -26.14
N HIS A 89 0.06 -27.49 -25.46
CA HIS A 89 0.25 -28.84 -24.91
C HIS A 89 1.47 -28.99 -23.99
N LEU A 90 1.73 -27.98 -23.17
CA LEU A 90 2.86 -27.95 -22.23
C LEU A 90 2.54 -28.77 -20.96
N THR A 91 2.65 -30.08 -21.05
CA THR A 91 2.27 -31.01 -19.98
C THR A 91 3.09 -30.87 -18.70
N THR A 92 4.26 -30.22 -18.77
CA THR A 92 5.15 -29.95 -17.65
C THR A 92 4.95 -28.55 -17.06
N SER A 93 4.09 -27.75 -17.64
CA SER A 93 3.80 -26.41 -17.11
C SER A 93 3.09 -26.46 -15.76
N SER A 94 3.28 -25.42 -14.96
CA SER A 94 2.55 -25.22 -13.71
C SER A 94 2.14 -23.76 -13.56
N VAL A 95 0.87 -23.55 -13.21
CA VAL A 95 0.30 -22.24 -12.89
C VAL A 95 -0.42 -22.34 -11.56
N GLY A 96 -0.10 -21.47 -10.63
CA GLY A 96 -0.71 -21.53 -9.30
C GLY A 96 -0.18 -20.43 -8.39
N ILE A 97 -0.66 -20.46 -7.17
CA ILE A 97 -0.14 -19.63 -6.09
C ILE A 97 0.91 -20.45 -5.34
N ASP A 98 2.11 -19.93 -5.22
CA ASP A 98 3.21 -20.59 -4.53
C ASP A 98 3.04 -20.56 -2.99
N LEU A 99 4.01 -21.13 -2.27
CA LEU A 99 3.96 -21.19 -0.80
C LEU A 99 4.07 -19.81 -0.13
N ASP A 100 4.66 -18.85 -0.84
CA ASP A 100 4.79 -17.45 -0.37
C ASP A 100 3.56 -16.61 -0.76
N GLY A 101 2.57 -17.24 -1.38
CA GLY A 101 1.31 -16.60 -1.79
C GLY A 101 1.38 -15.87 -3.13
N HIS A 102 2.45 -15.99 -3.90
CA HIS A 102 2.61 -15.28 -5.17
C HIS A 102 2.10 -16.10 -6.35
N LEU A 103 1.48 -15.42 -7.34
CA LEU A 103 1.20 -16.06 -8.62
C LEU A 103 2.53 -16.51 -9.25
N LYS A 104 2.63 -17.81 -9.52
CA LYS A 104 3.76 -18.41 -10.23
C LYS A 104 3.26 -19.09 -11.49
N ILE A 105 3.92 -18.81 -12.61
CA ILE A 105 3.70 -19.44 -13.90
C ILE A 105 5.03 -19.99 -14.37
N ASP A 106 5.11 -21.30 -14.57
CA ASP A 106 6.28 -21.99 -15.09
C ASP A 106 5.81 -22.80 -16.31
N LEU A 107 6.38 -22.52 -17.48
CA LEU A 107 6.03 -23.23 -18.72
C LEU A 107 6.63 -24.63 -18.78
N GLY A 108 7.57 -24.96 -17.89
CA GLY A 108 8.25 -26.26 -17.86
C GLY A 108 9.18 -26.52 -19.05
N THR A 109 9.35 -25.53 -19.93
CA THR A 109 10.21 -25.59 -21.12
C THR A 109 10.80 -24.22 -21.43
N GLY A 110 11.97 -24.18 -22.01
CA GLY A 110 12.60 -22.95 -22.50
C GLY A 110 12.26 -22.61 -23.98
N GLU A 111 11.33 -23.33 -24.61
CA GLU A 111 10.98 -23.12 -26.01
C GLU A 111 10.11 -21.89 -26.23
N TYR A 112 9.36 -21.49 -25.20
CA TYR A 112 8.44 -20.35 -25.27
C TYR A 112 8.71 -19.34 -24.16
N SER A 113 8.32 -18.09 -24.43
CA SER A 113 8.13 -17.07 -23.39
C SER A 113 6.66 -16.65 -23.33
N ILE A 114 6.19 -16.28 -22.15
CA ILE A 114 4.81 -15.87 -21.92
C ILE A 114 4.69 -14.36 -21.71
N ALA A 115 3.63 -13.78 -22.25
CA ALA A 115 3.24 -12.39 -21.99
C ALA A 115 1.75 -12.28 -21.74
N PHE A 116 1.38 -11.25 -20.99
CA PHE A 116 0.00 -10.83 -20.77
C PHE A 116 -0.19 -9.43 -21.32
N ARG A 117 -1.29 -9.23 -22.05
CA ARG A 117 -1.65 -7.94 -22.62
C ARG A 117 -3.12 -7.65 -22.40
N ASP A 118 -3.39 -6.50 -21.80
CA ASP A 118 -4.76 -5.98 -21.69
C ASP A 118 -5.22 -5.46 -23.06
N GLU A 119 -6.46 -5.77 -23.42
CA GLU A 119 -7.06 -5.32 -24.65
C GLU A 119 -8.47 -4.77 -24.44
N THR A 120 -8.82 -3.71 -25.12
CA THR A 120 -10.20 -3.24 -25.18
C THR A 120 -10.92 -3.91 -26.33
N SER A 121 -12.20 -4.19 -26.17
CA SER A 121 -13.05 -4.83 -27.18
C SER A 121 -13.17 -4.08 -28.51
N VAL A 122 -12.61 -2.90 -28.66
CA VAL A 122 -12.85 -2.00 -29.80
C VAL A 122 -11.70 -1.96 -30.80
N LEU A 123 -10.46 -2.27 -30.41
CA LEU A 123 -9.29 -2.21 -31.30
C LEU A 123 -8.26 -3.26 -30.86
N GLU A 124 -8.33 -4.44 -31.47
CA GLU A 124 -7.23 -5.40 -31.38
C GLU A 124 -5.93 -4.71 -31.84
N GLY A 125 -4.87 -4.85 -31.03
CA GLY A 125 -3.56 -4.32 -31.35
C GLY A 125 -3.30 -2.86 -31.02
N SER A 126 -4.26 -2.12 -30.45
CA SER A 126 -3.98 -0.78 -29.93
C SER A 126 -3.27 -0.83 -28.57
N ASP A 127 -2.58 0.26 -28.18
CA ASP A 127 -2.15 0.48 -26.82
C ASP A 127 -3.40 0.64 -25.93
N ALA A 128 -3.88 -0.47 -25.42
CA ALA A 128 -5.18 -0.60 -24.81
C ALA A 128 -5.29 0.19 -23.50
N THR A 129 -6.46 0.68 -23.24
CA THR A 129 -6.88 1.02 -21.89
C THR A 129 -6.79 -0.23 -21.02
N GLN A 130 -6.26 -0.08 -19.82
CA GLN A 130 -6.10 -1.17 -18.87
C GLN A 130 -7.46 -1.78 -18.53
N VAL A 131 -7.53 -3.11 -18.46
CA VAL A 131 -8.69 -3.79 -17.89
C VAL A 131 -8.88 -3.37 -16.43
N SER A 132 -10.12 -3.28 -16.01
CA SER A 132 -10.46 -3.03 -14.61
C SER A 132 -10.67 -4.35 -13.90
N ILE A 133 -10.01 -4.52 -12.76
CA ILE A 133 -10.13 -5.71 -11.91
C ILE A 133 -10.77 -5.30 -10.60
N ALA A 134 -11.99 -5.75 -10.37
CA ALA A 134 -12.64 -5.67 -9.07
C ALA A 134 -12.20 -6.89 -8.25
N PHE A 135 -11.58 -6.65 -7.11
CA PHE A 135 -11.03 -7.68 -6.23
C PHE A 135 -11.77 -7.69 -4.91
N ASP A 136 -12.23 -8.87 -4.52
CA ASP A 136 -12.94 -9.16 -3.29
C ASP A 136 -12.04 -10.13 -2.48
N ALA A 137 -11.44 -9.61 -1.43
CA ALA A 137 -10.42 -10.31 -0.66
C ALA A 137 -10.99 -11.35 0.31
N ASP A 138 -12.27 -11.23 0.67
CA ASP A 138 -12.96 -12.14 1.61
C ASP A 138 -14.10 -12.92 0.97
N ALA A 139 -14.27 -12.82 -0.35
CA ALA A 139 -15.30 -13.50 -1.14
C ALA A 139 -16.74 -13.26 -0.63
N ASN A 140 -17.00 -12.06 -0.08
CA ASN A 140 -18.35 -11.71 0.39
C ASN A 140 -19.30 -11.27 -0.74
N GLY A 141 -18.82 -11.19 -1.97
CA GLY A 141 -19.57 -10.78 -3.16
C GLY A 141 -19.56 -9.28 -3.40
N THR A 142 -18.77 -8.53 -2.63
CA THR A 142 -18.58 -7.08 -2.81
C THR A 142 -17.11 -6.79 -2.99
N ALA A 143 -16.74 -6.15 -4.09
CA ALA A 143 -15.35 -5.82 -4.32
C ALA A 143 -14.82 -4.82 -3.28
N ASP A 144 -13.73 -5.16 -2.62
CA ASP A 144 -13.03 -4.29 -1.67
C ASP A 144 -12.24 -3.20 -2.38
N ARG A 145 -11.65 -3.55 -3.53
CA ARG A 145 -10.78 -2.66 -4.31
C ARG A 145 -10.93 -2.89 -5.80
N THR A 146 -10.63 -1.84 -6.54
CA THR A 146 -10.52 -1.90 -8.01
C THR A 146 -9.10 -1.56 -8.44
N PHE A 147 -8.57 -2.37 -9.33
CA PHE A 147 -7.23 -2.22 -9.90
C PHE A 147 -7.32 -2.01 -11.40
N ALA A 148 -6.30 -1.39 -11.97
CA ALA A 148 -6.16 -1.22 -13.41
C ALA A 148 -4.96 -2.00 -13.93
N GLY A 149 -5.19 -2.87 -14.91
CA GLY A 149 -4.17 -3.68 -15.57
C GLY A 149 -3.91 -5.04 -14.91
N PHE A 150 -4.03 -6.11 -15.72
CA PHE A 150 -3.84 -7.49 -15.26
C PHE A 150 -2.42 -7.74 -14.70
N SER A 151 -1.40 -7.44 -15.49
CA SER A 151 -0.01 -7.63 -15.05
C SER A 151 0.34 -6.79 -13.82
N SER A 152 -0.26 -5.60 -13.71
CA SER A 152 -0.11 -4.71 -12.56
C SER A 152 -0.80 -5.24 -11.31
N PHE A 153 -1.98 -5.85 -11.48
CA PHE A 153 -2.71 -6.47 -10.38
C PHE A 153 -1.91 -7.60 -9.72
N PHE A 154 -1.31 -8.47 -10.51
CA PHE A 154 -0.47 -9.56 -10.01
C PHE A 154 0.97 -9.13 -9.68
N GLY A 155 1.36 -7.89 -9.98
CA GLY A 155 2.74 -7.42 -9.81
C GLY A 155 3.75 -8.11 -10.71
N LEU A 156 3.32 -8.62 -11.86
CA LEU A 156 4.18 -9.35 -12.81
C LEU A 156 5.25 -8.44 -13.43
N ASN A 157 4.98 -7.16 -13.55
CA ASN A 157 5.87 -6.16 -14.14
C ASN A 157 6.45 -5.16 -13.13
N ASP A 158 6.35 -5.45 -11.84
CA ASP A 158 6.96 -4.62 -10.81
C ASP A 158 8.49 -4.72 -10.89
N LEU A 159 9.14 -3.58 -11.09
CA LEU A 159 10.59 -3.46 -11.08
C LEU A 159 11.10 -3.00 -9.71
N ILE A 160 10.41 -2.04 -9.13
CA ILE A 160 10.71 -1.49 -7.81
C ILE A 160 9.62 -1.96 -6.87
N ILE A 161 10.04 -2.64 -5.83
CA ILE A 161 9.17 -3.11 -4.77
C ILE A 161 9.48 -2.35 -3.47
N SER A 162 8.49 -2.20 -2.64
CA SER A 162 8.67 -1.76 -1.27
C SER A 162 8.09 -2.83 -0.38
N SER A 163 8.82 -3.18 0.67
CA SER A 163 8.23 -3.98 1.73
C SER A 163 7.07 -3.18 2.31
N ALA A 164 5.85 -3.63 2.06
CA ALA A 164 4.69 -3.08 2.72
C ALA A 164 4.87 -3.25 4.22
N ASN A 165 4.55 -2.23 4.99
CA ASN A 165 4.37 -2.41 6.42
C ASN A 165 2.94 -2.94 6.63
N GLU A 166 2.73 -4.21 6.32
CA GLU A 166 1.43 -4.88 6.37
C GLU A 166 0.90 -5.02 7.81
N SER A 167 1.72 -4.67 8.78
CA SER A 167 1.32 -4.60 10.18
C SER A 167 0.74 -3.24 10.61
N VAL A 168 0.65 -2.27 9.69
CA VAL A 168 0.14 -0.92 10.00
C VAL A 168 -0.86 -0.46 8.94
N TYR A 169 -2.03 0.00 9.40
CA TYR A 169 -3.05 0.66 8.59
C TYR A 169 -3.21 2.11 8.99
N ASP A 170 -3.30 3.00 8.02
CA ASP A 170 -3.56 4.42 8.23
C ASP A 170 -4.86 4.85 7.53
N SER A 171 -5.67 5.64 8.22
CA SER A 171 -6.83 6.29 7.61
C SER A 171 -6.42 7.56 6.84
N ASP A 172 -7.35 8.12 6.08
CA ASP A 172 -7.27 9.49 5.63
C ASP A 172 -7.28 10.48 6.81
N ILE A 173 -6.90 11.73 6.51
CA ILE A 173 -6.91 12.80 7.51
C ILE A 173 -8.35 13.28 7.69
N VAL A 174 -8.87 13.13 8.90
CA VAL A 174 -10.23 13.53 9.26
C VAL A 174 -10.24 14.38 10.54
N SER A 175 -11.35 14.99 10.87
CA SER A 175 -11.53 15.64 12.17
C SER A 175 -11.76 14.58 13.25
N ALA A 176 -11.09 14.68 14.39
CA ALA A 176 -11.18 13.69 15.48
C ALA A 176 -12.59 13.44 16.00
N GLY A 177 -13.46 14.44 15.92
CA GLY A 177 -14.86 14.39 16.38
C GLY A 177 -15.87 14.16 15.28
N SER A 178 -15.45 14.01 14.02
CA SER A 178 -16.39 13.76 12.92
C SER A 178 -16.90 12.32 12.97
N LEU A 179 -18.20 12.17 12.75
CA LEU A 179 -18.83 10.87 12.56
C LEU A 179 -18.36 10.27 11.23
N ILE A 180 -18.20 8.94 11.19
CA ILE A 180 -17.71 8.23 9.99
C ILE A 180 -18.73 8.27 8.85
N GLY A 181 -20.01 8.49 9.15
CA GLY A 181 -21.05 8.64 8.15
C GLY A 181 -21.60 7.31 7.59
N ILE A 182 -21.40 6.20 8.30
CA ILE A 182 -22.06 4.92 8.02
C ILE A 182 -23.48 4.93 8.58
N ARG A 183 -24.30 3.95 8.18
CA ARG A 183 -25.67 3.73 8.67
C ARG A 183 -25.75 2.36 9.31
N GLY A 184 -26.12 2.29 10.59
CA GLY A 184 -26.14 0.98 11.30
C GLY A 184 -24.77 0.56 11.82
N THR A 185 -24.46 -0.72 11.74
CA THR A 185 -23.21 -1.29 12.28
C THR A 185 -22.43 -2.01 11.16
N THR A 186 -21.12 -1.82 11.14
CA THR A 186 -20.18 -2.55 10.29
C THR A 186 -19.13 -3.15 11.20
N THR A 187 -18.83 -4.44 11.04
CA THR A 187 -17.84 -5.14 11.85
C THR A 187 -16.51 -5.15 11.11
N LEU A 188 -15.47 -4.63 11.74
CA LEU A 188 -14.09 -4.76 11.28
C LEU A 188 -13.48 -6.04 11.82
N HIS A 189 -12.84 -6.82 10.98
CA HIS A 189 -12.14 -8.06 11.32
C HIS A 189 -10.63 -7.87 11.15
N PHE A 190 -9.88 -8.38 12.11
CA PHE A 190 -8.42 -8.29 12.17
C PHE A 190 -7.85 -9.70 12.17
N SER A 191 -7.10 -10.05 11.17
CA SER A 191 -6.55 -11.40 11.01
C SER A 191 -5.17 -11.38 10.35
N ASP A 192 -4.38 -12.42 10.61
CA ASP A 192 -3.24 -12.81 9.78
C ASP A 192 -3.59 -14.16 9.16
N THR A 193 -4.03 -14.11 7.93
CA THR A 193 -4.51 -15.28 7.21
C THR A 193 -3.37 -16.17 6.73
N GLN A 194 -2.16 -15.64 6.55
CA GLN A 194 -0.97 -16.44 6.22
C GLN A 194 -0.61 -17.41 7.35
N HIS A 195 -0.77 -16.98 8.58
CA HIS A 195 -0.46 -17.79 9.78
C HIS A 195 -1.70 -18.38 10.44
N GLY A 196 -2.89 -18.14 9.87
CA GLY A 196 -4.15 -18.63 10.42
C GLY A 196 -4.54 -18.01 11.77
N LEU A 197 -4.08 -16.78 12.04
CA LEU A 197 -4.34 -16.06 13.28
C LEU A 197 -5.56 -15.16 13.13
N ASN A 198 -6.44 -15.17 14.12
CA ASN A 198 -7.55 -14.23 14.24
C ASN A 198 -7.31 -13.36 15.48
N PHE A 199 -7.09 -12.07 15.27
CA PHE A 199 -6.88 -11.10 16.35
C PHE A 199 -8.20 -10.64 16.98
N GLY A 200 -9.32 -10.82 16.29
CA GLY A 200 -10.65 -10.44 16.75
C GLY A 200 -11.40 -9.50 15.82
N SER A 201 -12.51 -8.96 16.30
CA SER A 201 -13.35 -8.04 15.53
C SER A 201 -13.90 -6.90 16.38
N VAL A 202 -14.22 -5.77 15.74
CA VAL A 202 -14.75 -4.56 16.39
C VAL A 202 -15.95 -4.04 15.62
N ASP A 203 -17.06 -3.84 16.34
CA ASP A 203 -18.27 -3.23 15.79
C ASP A 203 -18.17 -1.71 15.77
N VAL A 204 -18.28 -1.15 14.57
CA VAL A 204 -18.33 0.30 14.31
C VAL A 204 -19.76 0.69 13.99
N SER A 205 -20.29 1.67 14.70
CA SER A 205 -21.66 2.16 14.56
C SER A 205 -21.73 3.55 13.92
N ALA A 206 -22.91 3.97 13.52
CA ALA A 206 -23.16 5.29 12.92
C ALA A 206 -22.76 6.48 13.82
N THR A 207 -22.65 6.27 15.13
CA THR A 207 -22.28 7.29 16.10
C THR A 207 -20.80 7.33 16.43
N ASP A 208 -20.01 6.42 15.84
CA ASP A 208 -18.58 6.35 16.13
C ASP A 208 -17.78 7.43 15.40
N THR A 209 -16.71 7.83 16.04
CA THR A 209 -15.64 8.70 15.53
C THR A 209 -14.35 7.91 15.47
N ILE A 210 -13.32 8.43 14.81
CA ILE A 210 -12.01 7.75 14.80
C ILE A 210 -11.47 7.51 16.23
N LYS A 211 -11.80 8.41 17.17
CA LYS A 211 -11.39 8.27 18.57
C LYS A 211 -12.10 7.09 19.26
N SER A 212 -13.42 6.98 19.11
CA SER A 212 -14.17 5.86 19.72
C SER A 212 -13.80 4.51 19.08
N ILE A 213 -13.48 4.50 17.78
CA ILE A 213 -12.97 3.29 17.13
C ILE A 213 -11.61 2.88 17.72
N ALA A 214 -10.68 3.83 17.88
CA ALA A 214 -9.39 3.54 18.50
C ALA A 214 -9.55 2.98 19.93
N GLU A 215 -10.46 3.56 20.71
CA GLU A 215 -10.78 3.09 22.07
C GLU A 215 -11.36 1.66 22.05
N LYS A 216 -12.27 1.36 21.11
CA LYS A 216 -12.85 0.02 20.94
C LYS A 216 -11.80 -1.01 20.54
N ILE A 217 -10.95 -0.70 19.55
CA ILE A 217 -9.85 -1.57 19.15
C ILE A 217 -8.95 -1.86 20.34
N ASN A 218 -8.49 -0.82 21.04
CA ASN A 218 -7.58 -0.97 22.16
C ASN A 218 -8.17 -1.74 23.36
N SER A 219 -9.50 -1.73 23.52
CA SER A 219 -10.16 -2.47 24.58
C SER A 219 -10.50 -3.91 24.21
N THR A 220 -10.61 -4.23 22.93
CA THR A 220 -11.07 -5.55 22.44
C THR A 220 -9.91 -6.42 22.00
N MET A 221 -8.86 -5.83 21.43
CA MET A 221 -7.72 -6.56 20.84
C MET A 221 -6.65 -6.85 21.87
N VAL A 222 -6.96 -7.72 22.80
CA VAL A 222 -6.04 -8.20 23.85
C VAL A 222 -6.04 -9.73 23.86
N ASP A 223 -4.85 -10.30 24.08
CA ASP A 223 -4.70 -11.75 24.24
C ASP A 223 -5.22 -12.25 25.60
N GLU A 224 -5.20 -13.56 25.80
CA GLU A 224 -5.62 -14.21 27.06
C GLU A 224 -4.78 -13.75 28.27
N SER A 225 -3.59 -13.21 28.04
CA SER A 225 -2.69 -12.69 29.07
C SER A 225 -2.89 -11.19 29.31
N GLY A 226 -3.79 -10.53 28.57
CA GLY A 226 -4.08 -9.10 28.65
C GLY A 226 -3.08 -8.21 27.88
N ASN A 227 -2.22 -8.80 27.04
CA ASN A 227 -1.34 -8.03 26.16
C ASN A 227 -2.10 -7.58 24.93
N GLN A 228 -1.81 -6.36 24.47
CA GLN A 228 -2.45 -5.79 23.29
C GLN A 228 -1.84 -6.41 22.03
N THR A 229 -2.66 -7.08 21.22
CA THR A 229 -2.26 -7.68 19.94
C THR A 229 -2.35 -6.67 18.79
N VAL A 230 -3.41 -5.89 18.76
CA VAL A 230 -3.60 -4.79 17.81
C VAL A 230 -3.83 -3.50 18.59
N ARG A 231 -3.07 -2.47 18.24
CA ARG A 231 -3.14 -1.15 18.88
C ARG A 231 -3.64 -0.12 17.87
N ALA A 232 -4.54 0.74 18.32
CA ALA A 232 -5.00 1.89 17.55
C ALA A 232 -4.59 3.20 18.23
N GLU A 233 -4.11 4.15 17.46
CA GLU A 233 -3.72 5.48 17.93
C GLU A 233 -4.24 6.59 17.03
N ILE A 234 -4.44 7.77 17.59
CA ILE A 234 -4.84 8.97 16.87
C ILE A 234 -3.62 9.83 16.64
N VAL A 235 -3.18 9.89 15.40
CA VAL A 235 -1.99 10.66 15.00
C VAL A 235 -2.43 12.03 14.46
N LYS A 236 -1.92 13.10 15.06
CA LYS A 236 -2.17 14.46 14.56
C LYS A 236 -1.35 14.72 13.31
N GLU A 237 -2.02 15.12 12.24
CA GLU A 237 -1.37 15.46 10.98
C GLU A 237 -1.97 16.75 10.40
N GLY A 238 -1.16 17.80 10.33
CA GLY A 238 -1.61 19.12 9.92
C GLY A 238 -2.73 19.68 10.80
N SER A 239 -3.87 20.00 10.20
CA SER A 239 -5.08 20.48 10.90
C SER A 239 -6.03 19.37 11.32
N GLY A 240 -5.78 18.13 10.94
CA GLY A 240 -6.62 16.97 11.21
C GLY A 240 -5.93 15.86 11.96
N TYR A 241 -6.53 14.70 11.92
CA TYR A 241 -6.09 13.50 12.63
C TYR A 241 -6.25 12.28 11.72
N ARG A 242 -5.38 11.30 11.93
CA ARG A 242 -5.38 10.01 11.27
C ARG A 242 -5.57 8.91 12.31
N LEU A 243 -6.43 7.95 12.02
CA LEU A 243 -6.47 6.69 12.76
C LEU A 243 -5.36 5.79 12.25
N ARG A 244 -4.46 5.39 13.11
CA ARG A 244 -3.41 4.41 12.83
C ARG A 244 -3.67 3.15 13.62
N ILE A 245 -3.67 2.01 12.94
CA ILE A 245 -3.88 0.69 13.53
C ILE A 245 -2.61 -0.12 13.31
N ILE A 246 -2.04 -0.67 14.37
CA ILE A 246 -0.73 -1.33 14.39
C ILE A 246 -0.89 -2.73 14.96
N ASN A 247 -0.40 -3.74 14.24
CA ASN A 247 -0.19 -5.06 14.81
C ASN A 247 1.11 -5.05 15.63
N GLN A 248 1.02 -5.36 16.91
CA GLN A 248 2.14 -5.30 17.85
C GLN A 248 3.11 -6.48 17.70
N ASP A 249 2.63 -7.62 17.22
CA ASP A 249 3.40 -8.86 17.18
C ASP A 249 4.26 -9.01 15.91
N GLY A 250 4.22 -8.02 15.01
CA GLY A 250 5.01 -8.01 13.78
C GLY A 250 4.52 -8.96 12.69
N TYR A 251 3.38 -9.63 12.90
CA TYR A 251 2.71 -10.42 11.87
C TYR A 251 2.07 -9.52 10.82
N GLN A 252 1.86 -10.05 9.64
CA GLN A 252 1.03 -9.41 8.63
C GLN A 252 -0.40 -9.31 9.19
N MET A 253 -0.99 -8.13 9.08
CA MET A 253 -2.37 -7.92 9.51
C MET A 253 -3.23 -7.58 8.30
N GLU A 254 -4.26 -8.36 8.10
CA GLU A 254 -5.31 -8.07 7.17
C GLU A 254 -6.51 -7.48 7.90
N LEU A 255 -7.03 -6.41 7.34
CA LEU A 255 -8.20 -5.72 7.85
C LEU A 255 -9.31 -5.85 6.81
N THR A 256 -10.35 -6.59 7.18
CA THR A 256 -11.55 -6.79 6.37
C THR A 256 -12.78 -6.28 7.10
N GLU A 257 -13.93 -6.21 6.44
CA GLU A 257 -15.15 -5.73 7.06
C GLU A 257 -16.38 -6.54 6.62
N THR A 258 -17.35 -6.65 7.51
CA THR A 258 -18.69 -7.17 7.22
C THR A 258 -19.72 -6.07 7.43
N THR A 259 -20.41 -5.69 6.36
CA THR A 259 -21.50 -4.71 6.40
C THR A 259 -22.82 -5.36 6.80
N GLN A 260 -23.62 -4.67 7.59
CA GLN A 260 -24.94 -5.17 8.01
C GLN A 260 -26.04 -4.73 7.06
N ALA A 261 -26.94 -5.64 6.70
CA ALA A 261 -28.15 -5.30 5.96
C ALA A 261 -29.10 -4.43 6.79
N LEU A 262 -29.61 -3.35 6.19
CA LEU A 262 -30.51 -2.41 6.84
C LEU A 262 -31.99 -2.80 6.61
N PRO A 263 -32.90 -2.54 7.58
CA PRO A 263 -34.31 -2.89 7.45
C PRO A 263 -35.02 -2.28 6.23
N ASN A 264 -34.54 -1.15 5.74
CA ASN A 264 -35.11 -0.43 4.59
C ASN A 264 -34.45 -0.79 3.25
N GLY A 265 -33.64 -1.85 3.22
CA GLY A 265 -32.80 -2.22 2.09
C GLY A 265 -31.50 -1.39 2.03
N GLY A 266 -30.45 -2.00 1.53
CA GLY A 266 -29.09 -1.43 1.52
C GLY A 266 -28.20 -1.95 2.65
N GLN A 267 -26.93 -1.55 2.65
CA GLN A 267 -25.92 -1.94 3.61
C GLN A 267 -25.57 -0.82 4.58
N SER A 268 -24.97 -1.14 5.72
CA SER A 268 -24.53 -0.18 6.74
C SER A 268 -23.50 0.84 6.22
N GLY A 269 -22.75 0.49 5.21
CA GLY A 269 -21.70 1.28 4.61
C GLY A 269 -20.30 0.86 5.06
N SER A 270 -19.35 0.95 4.15
CA SER A 270 -17.96 0.58 4.38
C SER A 270 -17.25 1.57 5.30
N VAL A 271 -16.63 1.08 6.36
CA VAL A 271 -15.75 1.84 7.25
C VAL A 271 -14.38 2.00 6.60
N LEU A 272 -13.90 0.95 5.93
CA LEU A 272 -12.60 0.97 5.23
C LEU A 272 -12.60 2.06 4.14
N GLU A 273 -13.66 2.12 3.34
CA GLU A 273 -13.81 3.14 2.29
C GLU A 273 -13.98 4.54 2.89
N ARG A 274 -14.84 4.70 3.90
CA ARG A 274 -15.15 6.02 4.51
C ARG A 274 -13.96 6.65 5.22
N LEU A 275 -13.13 5.85 5.84
CA LEU A 275 -11.91 6.28 6.49
C LEU A 275 -10.68 6.24 5.57
N GLY A 276 -10.81 5.68 4.36
CA GLY A 276 -9.66 5.44 3.49
C GLY A 276 -8.61 4.55 4.15
N LEU A 277 -9.03 3.61 5.00
CA LEU A 277 -8.13 2.70 5.71
C LEU A 277 -7.40 1.82 4.73
N GLN A 278 -6.09 1.95 4.68
CA GLN A 278 -5.20 1.18 3.82
C GLN A 278 -3.86 0.94 4.53
N THR A 279 -3.11 -0.03 4.05
CA THR A 279 -1.77 -0.30 4.60
C THR A 279 -0.94 0.98 4.63
N SER A 280 -0.27 1.23 5.73
CA SER A 280 0.53 2.44 5.91
C SER A 280 1.68 2.49 4.93
N HIS A 281 1.84 3.63 4.28
CA HIS A 281 3.03 3.91 3.46
C HIS A 281 4.23 4.43 4.29
N ALA A 282 4.11 4.44 5.61
CA ALA A 282 5.22 4.83 6.49
C ALA A 282 6.38 3.83 6.34
N GLY A 283 7.55 4.35 5.97
CA GLY A 283 8.73 3.51 5.76
C GLY A 283 8.90 2.94 4.35
N TYR A 284 7.92 3.06 3.46
CA TYR A 284 8.02 2.55 2.07
C TYR A 284 9.26 3.08 1.34
N ALA A 285 9.59 4.36 1.51
CA ALA A 285 10.78 4.93 0.88
C ALA A 285 12.09 4.31 1.39
N ALA A 286 12.13 3.89 2.65
CA ALA A 286 13.28 3.21 3.23
C ALA A 286 13.36 1.73 2.80
N GLY A 287 12.21 1.12 2.52
CA GLY A 287 12.07 -0.27 2.05
C GLY A 287 12.16 -0.42 0.53
N LEU A 288 12.30 0.68 -0.22
CA LEU A 288 12.41 0.61 -1.69
C LEU A 288 13.61 -0.23 -2.10
N SER A 289 13.38 -1.22 -2.92
CA SER A 289 14.40 -2.09 -3.50
C SER A 289 14.05 -2.47 -4.93
N ILE A 290 15.07 -2.81 -5.69
CA ILE A 290 14.85 -3.47 -6.98
C ILE A 290 14.47 -4.92 -6.69
N ARG A 291 13.49 -5.43 -7.40
CA ARG A 291 13.06 -6.81 -7.35
C ARG A 291 14.26 -7.75 -7.41
N SER A 292 14.34 -8.70 -6.49
CA SER A 292 15.55 -9.46 -6.21
C SER A 292 16.02 -10.34 -7.39
N ASP A 293 15.09 -10.85 -8.20
CA ASP A 293 15.42 -11.63 -9.41
C ASP A 293 16.07 -10.73 -10.47
N VAL A 294 15.54 -9.55 -10.71
CA VAL A 294 16.10 -8.56 -11.65
C VAL A 294 17.44 -8.00 -11.13
N ALA A 295 17.55 -7.76 -9.82
CA ALA A 295 18.81 -7.29 -9.22
C ALA A 295 19.95 -8.31 -9.37
N LYS A 296 19.65 -9.61 -9.24
CA LYS A 296 20.62 -10.70 -9.44
C LYS A 296 20.93 -10.95 -10.91
N THR A 297 19.92 -10.82 -11.77
CA THR A 297 20.03 -11.10 -13.20
C THR A 297 19.39 -9.96 -14.00
N PRO A 298 20.13 -8.86 -14.24
CA PRO A 298 19.60 -7.69 -14.95
C PRO A 298 19.07 -7.98 -16.37
N ALA A 299 19.53 -9.08 -16.97
CA ALA A 299 19.02 -9.55 -18.26
C ALA A 299 17.53 -9.96 -18.23
N LEU A 300 16.95 -10.14 -17.04
CA LEU A 300 15.51 -10.38 -16.88
C LEU A 300 14.65 -9.10 -16.99
N LEU A 301 15.28 -7.93 -17.08
CA LEU A 301 14.55 -6.69 -17.26
C LEU A 301 13.91 -6.65 -18.64
N ASN A 302 12.60 -6.44 -18.69
CA ASN A 302 11.89 -6.18 -19.93
C ASN A 302 12.39 -4.88 -20.56
N THR A 303 12.81 -4.94 -21.82
CA THR A 303 13.28 -3.78 -22.56
C THR A 303 12.25 -3.29 -23.59
N GLY A 304 11.43 -4.20 -24.10
CA GLY A 304 10.42 -3.93 -25.14
C GLY A 304 9.00 -4.31 -24.70
N LYS A 305 8.05 -3.89 -25.53
CA LYS A 305 6.62 -4.17 -25.35
C LYS A 305 6.16 -5.21 -26.38
N VAL A 306 5.11 -5.94 -26.04
CA VAL A 306 4.38 -6.76 -27.01
C VAL A 306 3.80 -5.85 -28.10
N GLN A 307 4.14 -6.13 -29.34
CA GLN A 307 3.67 -5.40 -30.51
C GLN A 307 2.66 -6.24 -31.29
N TYR A 308 1.80 -5.59 -32.05
CA TYR A 308 0.82 -6.23 -32.94
C TYR A 308 1.04 -5.78 -34.38
N SER A 309 1.10 -6.73 -35.28
CA SER A 309 1.23 -6.48 -36.70
C SER A 309 -0.14 -6.49 -37.40
N MET A 310 -0.57 -5.34 -37.86
CA MET A 310 -1.81 -5.23 -38.65
C MET A 310 -1.74 -6.01 -39.98
N GLU A 311 -0.55 -6.29 -40.49
CA GLU A 311 -0.33 -7.00 -41.73
C GLU A 311 -0.48 -8.51 -41.57
N SER A 312 0.13 -9.08 -40.51
CA SER A 312 0.05 -10.52 -40.23
C SER A 312 -1.12 -10.90 -39.34
N GLY A 313 -1.68 -9.94 -38.57
CA GLY A 313 -2.68 -10.22 -37.55
C GLY A 313 -2.12 -10.92 -36.30
N GLU A 314 -0.80 -10.88 -36.11
CA GLU A 314 -0.11 -11.60 -35.06
C GLU A 314 0.62 -10.64 -34.08
N TYR A 315 0.81 -11.05 -32.85
CA TYR A 315 1.66 -10.39 -31.89
C TYR A 315 3.13 -10.78 -32.09
N TYR A 316 4.02 -9.85 -31.75
CA TYR A 316 5.44 -10.12 -31.83
C TYR A 316 6.25 -9.34 -30.78
N LEU A 317 7.42 -9.85 -30.45
CA LEU A 317 8.46 -9.18 -29.68
C LEU A 317 9.60 -8.79 -30.62
N SER A 318 10.09 -7.55 -30.50
CA SER A 318 11.23 -7.09 -31.27
C SER A 318 12.48 -7.03 -30.40
N GLU A 319 13.57 -7.68 -30.85
CA GLU A 319 14.88 -7.63 -30.18
C GLU A 319 15.41 -6.19 -29.98
N LYS A 320 15.04 -5.29 -30.90
CA LYS A 320 15.54 -3.91 -30.94
C LYS A 320 14.61 -2.94 -30.21
N ASP A 321 13.49 -3.43 -29.69
CA ASP A 321 12.56 -2.57 -28.97
C ASP A 321 13.09 -2.27 -27.57
N ASN A 322 13.38 -1.01 -27.31
CA ASN A 322 13.80 -0.48 -26.03
C ASN A 322 12.77 0.51 -25.44
N SER A 323 11.54 0.50 -25.96
CA SER A 323 10.49 1.43 -25.56
C SER A 323 10.19 1.38 -24.07
N LEU A 324 10.16 0.17 -23.49
CA LEU A 324 9.92 -0.02 -22.06
C LEU A 324 11.06 0.50 -21.20
N SER A 325 12.31 0.30 -21.62
CA SER A 325 13.48 0.87 -20.94
C SER A 325 13.46 2.40 -20.97
N ASN A 326 13.02 3.00 -22.07
CA ASN A 326 12.86 4.45 -22.17
C ASN A 326 11.72 4.95 -21.28
N ASP A 327 10.62 4.21 -21.17
CA ASP A 327 9.52 4.55 -20.26
C ASP A 327 9.98 4.49 -18.79
N TYR A 328 10.78 3.48 -18.40
CA TYR A 328 11.39 3.43 -17.07
C TYR A 328 12.30 4.65 -16.82
N ALA A 329 13.18 4.96 -17.77
CA ALA A 329 14.05 6.13 -17.65
C ALA A 329 13.24 7.44 -17.51
N ALA A 330 12.14 7.56 -18.26
CA ALA A 330 11.25 8.71 -18.19
C ALA A 330 10.55 8.85 -16.83
N LEU A 331 10.25 7.75 -16.12
CA LEU A 331 9.70 7.81 -14.77
C LEU A 331 10.66 8.45 -13.76
N PHE A 332 11.97 8.26 -13.91
CA PHE A 332 12.96 8.83 -13.02
C PHE A 332 13.34 10.28 -13.36
N THR A 333 13.25 10.67 -14.63
CA THR A 333 13.66 11.99 -15.12
C THR A 333 12.49 12.93 -15.38
N GLY A 334 11.30 12.39 -15.58
CA GLY A 334 10.09 13.15 -15.86
C GLY A 334 9.46 13.78 -14.61
N ASN A 335 8.60 14.77 -14.84
CA ASN A 335 7.79 15.34 -13.77
C ASN A 335 6.61 14.41 -13.43
N ILE A 336 6.48 14.10 -12.16
CA ILE A 336 5.41 13.30 -11.57
C ILE A 336 4.55 14.21 -10.69
N GLY A 337 3.24 14.00 -10.70
CA GLY A 337 2.32 14.67 -9.78
C GLY A 337 2.36 14.00 -8.40
N PHE A 338 2.79 14.73 -7.39
CA PHE A 338 2.73 14.30 -5.99
C PHE A 338 1.51 14.92 -5.34
N ASN A 339 0.68 14.11 -4.73
CA ASN A 339 -0.46 14.60 -3.95
C ASN A 339 0.01 15.31 -2.68
N ALA A 340 -0.87 16.13 -2.10
CA ALA A 340 -0.60 16.75 -0.81
C ALA A 340 -0.45 15.66 0.27
N ALA A 341 0.61 15.75 1.08
CA ALA A 341 0.88 14.82 2.17
C ALA A 341 1.43 15.56 3.37
N GLY A 342 0.81 15.40 4.53
CA GLY A 342 1.17 16.11 5.73
C GLY A 342 1.08 17.63 5.53
N SER A 343 2.21 18.31 5.61
CA SER A 343 2.31 19.77 5.39
C SER A 343 2.76 20.16 3.99
N PHE A 344 3.01 19.18 3.13
CA PHE A 344 3.43 19.44 1.77
C PHE A 344 2.23 19.57 0.85
N SER A 345 2.19 20.62 0.05
CA SER A 345 1.13 20.84 -0.94
C SER A 345 1.35 19.94 -2.15
N LYS A 346 0.26 19.69 -2.90
CA LYS A 346 0.33 19.03 -4.19
C LYS A 346 1.33 19.75 -5.11
N VAL A 347 2.25 19.00 -5.70
CA VAL A 347 3.30 19.55 -6.58
C VAL A 347 3.60 18.60 -7.75
N SER A 348 4.00 19.15 -8.89
CA SER A 348 4.57 18.38 -9.99
C SER A 348 6.07 18.62 -10.03
N SER A 349 6.85 17.56 -9.89
CA SER A 349 8.33 17.62 -9.80
C SER A 349 8.92 16.27 -10.25
N THR A 350 10.22 16.25 -10.48
CA THR A 350 10.95 14.98 -10.58
C THR A 350 11.06 14.32 -9.20
N LEU A 351 11.31 13.02 -9.15
CA LEU A 351 11.54 12.29 -7.89
C LEU A 351 12.64 12.95 -7.04
N SER A 352 13.77 13.29 -7.66
CA SER A 352 14.89 13.97 -6.99
C SER A 352 14.52 15.38 -6.50
N GLY A 353 13.78 16.14 -7.31
CA GLY A 353 13.28 17.47 -6.93
C GLY A 353 12.31 17.41 -5.76
N TYR A 354 11.40 16.44 -5.76
CA TYR A 354 10.48 16.23 -4.65
C TYR A 354 11.22 15.83 -3.36
N ALA A 355 12.14 14.86 -3.44
CA ALA A 355 12.96 14.46 -2.28
C ALA A 355 13.72 15.66 -1.69
N SER A 356 14.35 16.50 -2.54
CA SER A 356 15.03 17.72 -2.11
C SER A 356 14.09 18.72 -1.43
N SER A 357 12.86 18.88 -1.94
CA SER A 357 11.85 19.76 -1.33
C SER A 357 11.39 19.26 0.04
N VAL A 358 11.23 17.93 0.21
CA VAL A 358 10.89 17.31 1.49
C VAL A 358 12.00 17.57 2.53
N VAL A 359 13.25 17.31 2.17
CA VAL A 359 14.41 17.57 3.06
C VAL A 359 14.48 19.04 3.46
N SER A 360 14.35 19.96 2.49
CA SER A 360 14.35 21.39 2.76
C SER A 360 13.20 21.83 3.67
N GLY A 361 11.99 21.33 3.42
CA GLY A 361 10.82 21.62 4.26
C GLY A 361 10.97 21.11 5.69
N LEU A 362 11.55 19.92 5.88
CA LEU A 362 11.83 19.36 7.19
C LEU A 362 12.93 20.19 7.92
N ALA A 363 13.97 20.64 7.21
CA ALA A 363 15.03 21.48 7.77
C ALA A 363 14.48 22.83 8.27
N THR A 364 13.58 23.46 7.50
CA THR A 364 12.90 24.69 7.91
C THR A 364 12.08 24.48 9.18
N ARG A 365 11.26 23.43 9.23
CA ARG A 365 10.44 23.10 10.42
C ARG A 365 11.29 22.82 11.65
N LEU A 366 12.40 22.11 11.48
CA LEU A 366 13.34 21.86 12.60
C LEU A 366 13.91 23.17 13.12
N SER A 367 14.26 24.12 12.23
CA SER A 367 14.73 25.45 12.61
C SER A 367 13.67 26.23 13.39
N ASP A 368 12.41 26.23 12.89
CA ASP A 368 11.30 26.92 13.54
C ASP A 368 10.97 26.31 14.92
N ALA A 369 10.99 24.98 15.01
CA ALA A 369 10.77 24.28 16.27
C ALA A 369 11.86 24.60 17.28
N LYS A 370 13.16 24.66 16.86
CA LYS A 370 14.26 25.04 17.72
C LYS A 370 14.14 26.49 18.19
N ALA A 371 13.78 27.41 17.31
CA ALA A 371 13.56 28.80 17.66
C ALA A 371 12.40 28.96 18.68
N SER A 372 11.28 28.24 18.45
CA SER A 372 10.16 28.22 19.39
C SER A 372 10.53 27.65 20.75
N TYR A 373 11.31 26.57 20.77
CA TYR A 373 11.80 25.95 22.00
C TYR A 373 12.70 26.93 22.77
N SER A 374 13.65 27.58 22.08
CA SER A 374 14.52 28.58 22.71
C SER A 374 13.74 29.72 23.33
N TYR A 375 12.77 30.28 22.57
CA TYR A 375 11.91 31.34 23.08
C TYR A 375 11.10 30.93 24.33
N GLN A 376 10.50 29.72 24.30
CA GLN A 376 9.78 29.21 25.46
C GLN A 376 10.69 28.96 26.67
N SER A 377 11.88 28.44 26.45
CA SER A 377 12.88 28.24 27.50
C SER A 377 13.31 29.55 28.16
N ASP A 378 13.56 30.59 27.34
CA ASP A 378 13.92 31.93 27.82
C ASP A 378 12.76 32.58 28.60
N LEU A 379 11.50 32.38 28.11
CA LEU A 379 10.31 32.85 28.80
C LEU A 379 10.15 32.18 30.17
N VAL A 380 10.30 30.86 30.26
CA VAL A 380 10.27 30.11 31.52
C VAL A 380 11.35 30.59 32.46
N SER A 381 12.58 30.78 31.99
CA SER A 381 13.67 31.32 32.77
C SER A 381 13.39 32.73 33.34
N THR A 382 12.78 33.56 32.49
CA THR A 382 12.41 34.94 32.88
C THR A 382 11.27 34.93 33.92
N LEU A 383 10.25 34.08 33.72
CA LEU A 383 9.17 33.94 34.66
C LEU A 383 9.66 33.39 36.04
N TYR A 384 10.55 32.42 36.00
CA TYR A 384 11.18 31.88 37.24
C TYR A 384 11.98 32.92 37.98
N LYS A 385 12.76 33.76 37.27
CA LYS A 385 13.46 34.90 37.91
C LYS A 385 12.47 35.90 38.54
N LYS A 386 11.39 36.23 37.84
CA LYS A 386 10.36 37.11 38.34
C LYS A 386 9.62 36.53 39.57
N GLU A 387 9.37 35.24 39.58
CA GLU A 387 8.82 34.53 40.71
C GLU A 387 9.75 34.65 41.92
N GLN A 388 11.08 34.44 41.71
CA GLN A 388 12.05 34.61 42.77
C GLN A 388 12.17 36.08 43.27
N GLU A 389 12.05 37.07 42.38
CA GLU A 389 12.04 38.49 42.77
C GLU A 389 10.84 38.84 43.63
N VAL A 390 9.69 38.20 43.44
CA VAL A 390 8.44 38.49 44.16
C VAL A 390 8.29 37.65 45.45
N SER A 391 8.71 36.38 45.40
CA SER A 391 8.51 35.39 46.46
C SER A 391 9.82 34.94 47.13
N GLY A 392 10.96 35.33 46.59
CA GLY A 392 12.27 35.02 47.14
C GLY A 392 12.52 35.81 48.41
N VAL A 393 13.09 35.18 49.40
CA VAL A 393 13.57 35.85 50.61
C VAL A 393 14.90 36.53 50.26
N ASP A 394 14.91 37.88 50.29
CA ASP A 394 16.17 38.64 50.19
C ASP A 394 16.86 38.55 51.55
N LEU A 395 17.92 37.74 51.63
CA LEU A 395 18.68 37.51 52.84
C LEU A 395 19.28 38.80 53.42
N ASP A 396 19.61 39.78 52.57
CA ASP A 396 20.16 41.06 53.03
C ASP A 396 19.07 41.95 53.65
N GLU A 397 17.85 41.91 53.08
CA GLU A 397 16.69 42.60 53.67
C GLU A 397 16.24 41.95 54.99
N GLU A 398 16.14 40.62 55.02
CA GLU A 398 15.82 39.86 56.25
C GLU A 398 16.87 40.04 57.33
N LEU A 399 18.16 40.02 57.00
CA LEU A 399 19.26 40.32 57.93
C LEU A 399 19.18 41.76 58.44
N SER A 400 18.85 42.72 57.58
CA SER A 400 18.67 44.12 57.97
C SER A 400 17.48 44.30 58.91
N MET A 401 16.36 43.63 58.63
CA MET A 401 15.21 43.61 59.53
C MET A 401 15.52 42.95 60.89
N MET A 402 16.21 41.83 60.86
CA MET A 402 16.63 41.11 62.09
C MET A 402 17.57 41.95 62.95
N LEU A 403 18.52 42.69 62.37
CA LEU A 403 19.38 43.64 63.07
C LEU A 403 18.59 44.82 63.64
N MET A 404 17.56 45.27 62.97
CA MET A 404 16.67 46.37 63.43
C MET A 404 15.80 45.89 64.57
N ASP A 405 15.28 44.66 64.49
CA ASP A 405 14.54 44.01 65.59
C ASP A 405 15.40 43.76 66.84
N GLU A 406 16.64 43.31 66.62
CA GLU A 406 17.63 43.11 67.70
C GLU A 406 17.94 44.44 68.42
N ARG A 407 18.14 45.53 67.74
CA ARG A 407 18.31 46.86 68.24
C ARG A 407 17.08 47.34 69.05
N THR A 408 15.91 47.18 68.47
CA THR A 408 14.63 47.54 69.09
C THR A 408 14.37 46.76 70.37
N TYR A 409 14.67 45.45 70.33
CA TYR A 409 14.61 44.60 71.56
C TYR A 409 15.61 45.03 72.58
N SER A 410 16.85 45.35 72.18
CA SER A 410 17.90 45.80 73.07
C SER A 410 17.60 47.15 73.71
N GLU A 411 16.97 48.06 72.99
CA GLU A 411 16.52 49.34 73.54
C GLU A 411 15.31 49.21 74.52
N ALA A 412 14.35 48.34 74.18
CA ALA A 412 13.20 48.04 75.01
C ALA A 412 13.62 47.36 76.38
N ALA A 413 14.72 46.60 76.37
CA ALA A 413 15.26 45.90 77.51
C ALA A 413 16.03 46.84 78.49
N LYS A 414 16.27 48.11 78.06
CA LYS A 414 16.96 49.15 78.86
C LYS A 414 16.02 50.07 79.60
N VAL A 415 14.71 50.00 79.37
CA VAL A 415 13.66 50.71 80.08
C VAL A 415 13.10 49.82 81.18
#